data_8d894df27f9719e26b0d6477427556a1
#
_entry.id   8d894df27f9719e26b0d6477427556a1
#
_cell.length_a   1.000
_cell.length_b   1.000
_cell.length_c   1.000
_cell.angle_alpha   90.00
_cell.angle_beta   90.00
_cell.angle_gamma   90.00
#
_symmetry.space_group_name_H-M   'P 1'
#
loop_
_entity.id
_entity.type
_entity.pdbx_description
1 polymer ?
#
loop_
_entity_poly.entity_id
_entity_poly.type
_entity_poly.pdbx_seq_one_letter_code
_entity_poly.pdbx_strand_id
1 'polypeptide(L)'
;MQKRVFFTVLMVFFALTTMAEGLTYLSTEDFKKKVCYYDLSSGQQPQWKYIGDKPCLIDFSTTWCGWCKKLHPILEQVAKQYEGKVYVYTLDAEKEPEVAALFGVRSYPTVVLCPMEGGPRIAQGYRELDYWQEAIKQILGVE
;
A
#
# COMPACT_ATOMS: atom_id res chain seq x y z
N MET A 1 33.31 -52.25 -24.93
CA MET A 1 33.56 -51.12 -23.99
C MET A 1 32.48 -50.12 -24.14
N GLN A 2 31.48 -50.09 -23.23
CA GLN A 2 30.43 -49.09 -23.22
C GLN A 2 30.86 -47.92 -22.34
N LYS A 3 31.03 -46.74 -22.94
CA LYS A 3 31.28 -45.50 -22.22
C LYS A 3 29.92 -44.98 -21.67
N ARG A 4 29.71 -45.13 -20.37
CA ARG A 4 28.60 -44.51 -19.66
C ARG A 4 28.86 -42.99 -19.56
N VAL A 5 28.13 -42.22 -20.34
CA VAL A 5 28.07 -40.77 -20.22
C VAL A 5 27.12 -40.44 -19.07
N PHE A 6 27.69 -40.01 -17.93
CA PHE A 6 26.91 -39.42 -16.83
C PHE A 6 26.50 -38.02 -17.22
N PHE A 7 25.22 -37.85 -17.54
CA PHE A 7 24.62 -36.53 -17.67
C PHE A 7 24.33 -36.00 -16.26
N THR A 8 25.20 -35.15 -15.77
CA THR A 8 24.97 -34.40 -14.53
C THR A 8 23.99 -33.25 -14.85
N VAL A 9 22.71 -33.44 -14.52
CA VAL A 9 21.72 -32.35 -14.59
C VAL A 9 22.00 -31.40 -13.43
N LEU A 10 22.63 -30.29 -13.75
CA LEU A 10 22.81 -29.17 -12.82
C LEU A 10 21.45 -28.46 -12.65
N MET A 11 20.71 -28.83 -11.60
CA MET A 11 19.53 -28.06 -11.19
C MET A 11 20.00 -26.72 -10.67
N VAL A 12 19.88 -25.69 -11.52
CA VAL A 12 20.00 -24.28 -11.09
C VAL A 12 18.72 -23.95 -10.33
N PHE A 13 18.78 -24.03 -9.01
CA PHE A 13 17.77 -23.42 -8.13
C PHE A 13 17.86 -21.91 -8.32
N PHE A 14 16.99 -21.38 -9.16
CA PHE A 14 16.72 -19.95 -9.22
C PHE A 14 15.93 -19.61 -7.95
N ALA A 15 16.66 -19.23 -6.89
CA ALA A 15 16.02 -18.65 -5.72
C ALA A 15 15.37 -17.34 -6.18
N LEU A 16 14.06 -17.35 -6.40
CA LEU A 16 13.27 -16.11 -6.44
C LEU A 16 13.42 -15.47 -5.06
N THR A 17 14.35 -14.55 -4.95
CA THR A 17 14.35 -13.58 -3.85
C THR A 17 13.10 -12.71 -4.07
N THR A 18 12.01 -13.06 -3.42
CA THR A 18 10.89 -12.14 -3.26
C THR A 18 11.44 -10.97 -2.45
N MET A 19 11.68 -9.86 -3.12
CA MET A 19 11.96 -8.60 -2.46
C MET A 19 10.73 -8.29 -1.62
N ALA A 20 10.90 -8.23 -0.29
CA ALA A 20 9.83 -7.80 0.61
C ALA A 20 9.32 -6.45 0.11
N GLU A 21 8.05 -6.38 -0.29
CA GLU A 21 7.42 -5.13 -0.66
C GLU A 21 7.23 -4.31 0.62
N GLY A 22 8.23 -3.47 0.92
CA GLY A 22 8.15 -2.49 2.00
C GLY A 22 7.16 -1.38 1.68
N LEU A 23 7.21 -0.32 2.46
CA LEU A 23 6.43 0.89 2.23
C LEU A 23 6.73 1.47 0.84
N THR A 24 5.73 1.51 -0.04
CA THR A 24 5.88 1.90 -1.44
C THR A 24 5.35 3.31 -1.67
N TYR A 25 6.16 4.17 -2.30
CA TYR A 25 5.70 5.51 -2.69
C TYR A 25 4.64 5.42 -3.78
N LEU A 26 3.55 6.19 -3.63
CA LEU A 26 2.41 6.22 -4.54
C LEU A 26 2.27 7.62 -5.16
N SER A 27 2.48 7.73 -6.46
CA SER A 27 2.15 8.94 -7.22
C SER A 27 0.66 8.99 -7.58
N THR A 28 0.18 10.16 -8.03
CA THR A 28 -1.18 10.31 -8.55
C THR A 28 -1.46 9.35 -9.71
N GLU A 29 -0.49 9.16 -10.62
CA GLU A 29 -0.62 8.22 -11.72
C GLU A 29 -0.72 6.77 -11.25
N ASP A 30 0.12 6.39 -10.27
CA ASP A 30 0.06 5.06 -9.68
C ASP A 30 -1.26 4.84 -8.93
N PHE A 31 -1.75 5.85 -8.24
CA PHE A 31 -3.05 5.80 -7.57
C PHE A 31 -4.17 5.49 -8.59
N LYS A 32 -4.21 6.18 -9.72
CA LYS A 32 -5.19 5.94 -10.79
C LYS A 32 -5.10 4.54 -11.40
N LYS A 33 -3.92 3.94 -11.40
CA LYS A 33 -3.67 2.61 -11.98
C LYS A 33 -3.85 1.46 -10.99
N LYS A 34 -3.59 1.71 -9.70
CA LYS A 34 -3.48 0.65 -8.68
C LYS A 34 -4.59 0.66 -7.64
N VAL A 35 -5.19 1.83 -7.40
CA VAL A 35 -6.14 2.04 -6.30
C VAL A 35 -7.55 2.38 -6.80
N CYS A 36 -7.69 3.50 -7.49
CA CYS A 36 -8.98 3.97 -7.97
C CYS A 36 -8.80 4.86 -9.20
N TYR A 37 -9.37 4.44 -10.32
CA TYR A 37 -9.40 5.29 -11.51
C TYR A 37 -10.44 6.40 -11.34
N TYR A 38 -10.08 7.62 -11.68
CA TYR A 38 -10.97 8.77 -11.75
C TYR A 38 -10.55 9.73 -12.86
N ASP A 39 -11.52 10.50 -13.35
CA ASP A 39 -11.32 11.53 -14.36
C ASP A 39 -12.04 12.81 -13.93
N LEU A 40 -11.25 13.81 -13.56
CA LEU A 40 -11.79 15.14 -13.15
C LEU A 40 -12.22 15.98 -14.34
N SER A 41 -11.76 15.68 -15.56
CA SER A 41 -12.11 16.45 -16.75
C SER A 41 -13.58 16.28 -17.18
N SER A 42 -14.22 15.20 -16.73
CA SER A 42 -15.62 14.90 -17.03
C SER A 42 -16.62 15.81 -16.31
N GLY A 43 -16.18 16.59 -15.32
CA GLY A 43 -17.05 17.41 -14.46
C GLY A 43 -17.95 16.60 -13.51
N GLN A 44 -17.83 15.29 -13.49
CA GLN A 44 -18.55 14.41 -12.58
C GLN A 44 -17.74 14.20 -11.31
N GLN A 45 -18.45 14.02 -10.18
CA GLN A 45 -17.78 13.63 -8.94
C GLN A 45 -17.17 12.24 -9.09
N PRO A 46 -15.89 12.05 -8.72
CA PRO A 46 -15.26 10.73 -8.75
C PRO A 46 -16.07 9.73 -7.90
N GLN A 47 -16.44 8.62 -8.52
CA GLN A 47 -17.08 7.54 -7.78
C GLN A 47 -16.00 6.56 -7.32
N TRP A 48 -16.04 6.23 -6.03
CA TRP A 48 -15.11 5.27 -5.47
C TRP A 48 -15.36 3.88 -6.07
N LYS A 49 -14.34 3.34 -6.72
CA LYS A 49 -14.28 1.95 -7.16
C LYS A 49 -12.86 1.46 -6.98
N TYR A 50 -12.64 0.61 -5.99
CA TYR A 50 -11.33 0.00 -5.78
C TYR A 50 -10.99 -0.94 -6.93
N ILE A 51 -9.77 -0.84 -7.44
CA ILE A 51 -9.28 -1.61 -8.60
C ILE A 51 -8.07 -2.48 -8.28
N GLY A 52 -7.56 -2.43 -7.04
CA GLY A 52 -6.45 -3.29 -6.60
C GLY A 52 -6.85 -4.75 -6.46
N ASP A 53 -5.88 -5.64 -6.58
CA ASP A 53 -6.05 -7.09 -6.40
C ASP A 53 -5.92 -7.56 -4.93
N LYS A 54 -5.49 -6.65 -4.04
CA LYS A 54 -5.40 -6.82 -2.59
C LYS A 54 -5.81 -5.53 -1.90
N PRO A 55 -6.32 -5.58 -0.66
CA PRO A 55 -6.61 -4.37 0.09
C PRO A 55 -5.33 -3.56 0.35
N CYS A 56 -5.48 -2.26 0.62
CA CYS A 56 -4.32 -1.42 0.89
C CYS A 56 -4.54 -0.41 2.01
N LEU A 57 -3.41 0.06 2.56
CA LEU A 57 -3.30 1.28 3.35
C LEU A 57 -2.57 2.34 2.53
N ILE A 58 -3.02 3.59 2.66
CA ILE A 58 -2.36 4.74 2.04
C ILE A 58 -2.08 5.77 3.11
N ASP A 59 -0.81 5.99 3.44
CA ASP A 59 -0.36 7.02 4.37
C ASP A 59 -0.16 8.33 3.62
N PHE A 60 -0.92 9.34 3.98
CA PHE A 60 -0.76 10.72 3.53
C PHE A 60 0.16 11.45 4.50
N SER A 61 1.32 11.81 4.03
CA SER A 61 2.34 12.47 4.82
C SER A 61 2.92 13.71 4.15
N THR A 62 3.77 14.45 4.85
CA THR A 62 4.56 15.56 4.33
C THR A 62 5.99 15.45 4.86
N THR A 63 6.94 16.09 4.18
CA THR A 63 8.36 16.01 4.55
C THR A 63 8.70 16.65 5.90
N TRP A 64 7.89 17.62 6.34
CA TRP A 64 8.08 18.37 7.60
C TRP A 64 7.30 17.81 8.79
N CYS A 65 6.47 16.79 8.59
CA CYS A 65 5.58 16.22 9.60
C CYS A 65 6.34 15.28 10.54
N GLY A 66 6.56 15.70 11.80
CA GLY A 66 7.26 14.89 12.80
C GLY A 66 6.53 13.60 13.19
N TRP A 67 5.20 13.64 13.30
CA TRP A 67 4.39 12.45 13.59
C TRP A 67 4.36 11.45 12.43
N CYS A 68 4.43 11.93 11.19
CA CYS A 68 4.59 11.07 10.03
C CYS A 68 5.91 10.29 10.09
N LYS A 69 7.00 10.96 10.46
CA LYS A 69 8.31 10.31 10.64
C LYS A 69 8.29 9.22 11.71
N LYS A 70 7.48 9.39 12.76
CA LYS A 70 7.28 8.37 13.80
C LYS A 70 6.38 7.22 13.34
N LEU A 71 5.40 7.50 12.47
CA LEU A 71 4.50 6.49 11.94
C LEU A 71 5.16 5.60 10.87
N HIS A 72 6.05 6.14 10.05
CA HIS A 72 6.67 5.40 8.95
C HIS A 72 7.30 4.06 9.37
N PRO A 73 8.13 3.97 10.44
CA PRO A 73 8.68 2.69 10.89
C PRO A 73 7.61 1.67 11.30
N ILE A 74 6.48 2.14 11.82
CA ILE A 74 5.34 1.28 12.18
C ILE A 74 4.69 0.73 10.92
N LEU A 75 4.45 1.58 9.91
CA LEU A 75 3.89 1.14 8.64
C LEU A 75 4.84 0.23 7.84
N GLU A 76 6.15 0.39 7.98
CA GLU A 76 7.13 -0.55 7.44
C GLU A 76 7.00 -1.93 8.11
N GLN A 77 6.77 -1.98 9.41
CA GLN A 77 6.49 -3.23 10.12
C GLN A 77 5.17 -3.86 9.63
N VAL A 78 4.14 -3.05 9.45
CA VAL A 78 2.86 -3.49 8.87
C VAL A 78 3.07 -4.08 7.48
N ALA A 79 3.78 -3.36 6.60
CA ALA A 79 4.07 -3.81 5.24
C ALA A 79 4.78 -5.17 5.24
N LYS A 80 5.76 -5.35 6.13
CA LYS A 80 6.50 -6.61 6.28
C LYS A 80 5.62 -7.74 6.85
N GLN A 81 4.81 -7.43 7.87
CA GLN A 81 3.95 -8.42 8.53
C GLN A 81 2.84 -8.94 7.60
N TYR A 82 2.29 -8.06 6.78
CA TYR A 82 1.19 -8.37 5.85
C TYR A 82 1.63 -8.47 4.39
N GLU A 83 2.92 -8.75 4.17
CA GLU A 83 3.48 -8.98 2.83
C GLU A 83 2.67 -10.03 2.07
N GLY A 84 2.35 -9.73 0.80
CA GLY A 84 1.52 -10.57 -0.04
C GLY A 84 0.02 -10.55 0.27
N LYS A 85 -0.42 -9.90 1.35
CA LYS A 85 -1.83 -9.81 1.77
C LYS A 85 -2.40 -8.40 1.69
N VAL A 86 -1.59 -7.38 1.99
CA VAL A 86 -1.99 -5.97 2.05
C VAL A 86 -0.90 -5.12 1.41
N TYR A 87 -1.27 -4.19 0.54
CA TYR A 87 -0.34 -3.16 0.08
C TYR A 87 -0.27 -2.01 1.07
N VAL A 88 0.93 -1.52 1.33
CA VAL A 88 1.14 -0.34 2.19
C VAL A 88 1.85 0.73 1.38
N TYR A 89 1.11 1.79 1.07
CA TYR A 89 1.58 2.92 0.30
C TYR A 89 1.83 4.13 1.19
N THR A 90 2.80 4.96 0.81
CA THR A 90 2.96 6.32 1.33
C THR A 90 2.87 7.31 0.18
N LEU A 91 2.29 8.47 0.46
CA LEU A 91 2.05 9.52 -0.52
C LEU A 91 2.40 10.87 0.12
N ASP A 92 3.22 11.65 -0.59
CA ASP A 92 3.50 13.03 -0.18
C ASP A 92 2.35 13.94 -0.62
N ALA A 93 1.56 14.42 0.35
CA ALA A 93 0.36 15.19 0.07
C ALA A 93 0.64 16.57 -0.57
N GLU A 94 1.85 17.10 -0.43
CA GLU A 94 2.25 18.35 -1.09
C GLU A 94 2.64 18.14 -2.55
N LYS A 95 3.17 16.95 -2.87
CA LYS A 95 3.50 16.58 -4.26
C LYS A 95 2.31 16.03 -5.01
N GLU A 96 1.39 15.38 -4.30
CA GLU A 96 0.21 14.72 -4.86
C GLU A 96 -1.11 15.31 -4.29
N PRO A 97 -1.31 16.65 -4.41
CA PRO A 97 -2.44 17.34 -3.76
C PRO A 97 -3.81 16.90 -4.30
N GLU A 98 -3.87 16.43 -5.53
CA GLU A 98 -5.10 15.94 -6.15
C GLU A 98 -5.65 14.72 -5.41
N VAL A 99 -4.79 13.73 -5.11
CA VAL A 99 -5.20 12.53 -4.37
C VAL A 99 -5.56 12.87 -2.93
N ALA A 100 -4.79 13.74 -2.27
CA ALA A 100 -5.10 14.21 -0.93
C ALA A 100 -6.49 14.89 -0.85
N ALA A 101 -6.83 15.70 -1.86
CA ALA A 101 -8.12 16.36 -1.96
C ALA A 101 -9.30 15.38 -2.14
N LEU A 102 -9.13 14.28 -2.88
CA LEU A 102 -10.16 13.24 -3.07
C LEU A 102 -10.65 12.68 -1.73
N PHE A 103 -9.77 12.53 -0.76
CA PHE A 103 -10.09 12.01 0.57
C PHE A 103 -10.36 13.12 1.60
N GLY A 104 -10.29 14.39 1.21
CA GLY A 104 -10.45 15.53 2.13
C GLY A 104 -9.36 15.58 3.21
N VAL A 105 -8.14 15.15 2.89
CA VAL A 105 -7.02 15.15 3.84
C VAL A 105 -6.59 16.57 4.17
N ARG A 106 -6.58 16.93 5.46
CA ARG A 106 -6.24 18.26 5.97
C ARG A 106 -5.25 18.24 7.12
N SER A 107 -4.90 17.08 7.61
CA SER A 107 -3.95 16.88 8.71
C SER A 107 -3.06 15.68 8.46
N TYR A 108 -1.89 15.65 9.08
CA TYR A 108 -0.89 14.61 8.84
C TYR A 108 -0.35 14.03 10.16
N PRO A 109 -0.12 12.71 10.20
CA PRO A 109 -0.46 11.73 9.17
C PRO A 109 -1.98 11.46 9.11
N THR A 110 -2.46 11.13 7.93
CA THR A 110 -3.79 10.54 7.72
C THR A 110 -3.61 9.27 6.92
N VAL A 111 -4.18 8.17 7.40
CA VAL A 111 -4.10 6.87 6.71
C VAL A 111 -5.49 6.48 6.21
N VAL A 112 -5.56 6.12 4.94
CA VAL A 112 -6.77 5.60 4.31
C VAL A 112 -6.64 4.10 4.15
N LEU A 113 -7.61 3.35 4.67
CA LEU A 113 -7.72 1.90 4.50
C LEU A 113 -8.72 1.61 3.39
N CYS A 114 -8.28 0.89 2.38
CA CYS A 114 -9.06 0.56 1.20
C CYS A 114 -9.38 -0.95 1.20
N PRO A 115 -10.57 -1.36 1.65
CA PRO A 115 -10.99 -2.76 1.57
C PRO A 115 -11.29 -3.15 0.12
N MET A 116 -11.31 -4.47 -0.16
CA MET A 116 -11.65 -4.99 -1.48
C MET A 116 -13.08 -4.64 -1.88
N GLU A 117 -13.98 -4.54 -0.91
CA GLU A 117 -15.37 -4.17 -1.11
C GLU A 117 -15.79 -3.04 -0.17
N GLY A 118 -16.70 -2.21 -0.62
CA GLY A 118 -17.17 -1.06 0.13
C GLY A 118 -16.31 0.19 -0.03
N GLY A 119 -16.54 1.17 0.80
CA GLY A 119 -15.84 2.46 0.75
C GLY A 119 -14.58 2.49 1.61
N PRO A 120 -13.67 3.43 1.33
CA PRO A 120 -12.47 3.63 2.13
C PRO A 120 -12.81 4.07 3.56
N ARG A 121 -11.92 3.77 4.49
CA ARG A 121 -11.97 4.22 5.89
C ARG A 121 -10.78 5.12 6.18
N ILE A 122 -11.00 6.20 6.89
CA ILE A 122 -9.99 7.21 7.18
C ILE A 122 -9.64 7.20 8.67
N ALA A 123 -8.35 7.06 8.96
CA ALA A 123 -7.80 7.19 10.30
C ALA A 123 -6.87 8.40 10.36
N GLN A 124 -7.20 9.37 11.19
CA GLN A 124 -6.40 10.58 11.37
C GLN A 124 -5.44 10.45 12.54
N GLY A 125 -4.24 10.96 12.36
CA GLY A 125 -3.21 11.06 13.40
C GLY A 125 -2.40 9.77 13.58
N TYR A 126 -1.40 9.90 14.44
CA TYR A 126 -0.49 8.81 14.80
C TYR A 126 -1.22 7.70 15.57
N ARG A 127 -0.88 6.45 15.28
CA ARG A 127 -1.33 5.26 16.00
C ARG A 127 -0.20 4.25 16.11
N GLU A 128 -0.22 3.47 17.16
CA GLU A 128 0.72 2.38 17.40
C GLU A 128 0.40 1.14 16.54
N LEU A 129 1.31 0.18 16.52
CA LEU A 129 1.23 -1.02 15.68
C LEU A 129 -0.04 -1.85 15.93
N ASP A 130 -0.43 -2.04 17.18
CA ASP A 130 -1.61 -2.81 17.58
C ASP A 130 -2.90 -2.24 16.98
N TYR A 131 -3.00 -0.91 16.92
CA TYR A 131 -4.13 -0.27 16.25
C TYR A 131 -4.21 -0.67 14.77
N TRP A 132 -3.09 -0.68 14.05
CA TRP A 132 -3.09 -1.04 12.63
C TRP A 132 -3.39 -2.51 12.41
N GLN A 133 -2.89 -3.40 13.27
CA GLN A 133 -3.21 -4.83 13.23
C GLN A 133 -4.71 -5.06 13.40
N GLU A 134 -5.32 -4.41 14.38
CA GLU A 134 -6.77 -4.51 14.59
C GLU A 134 -7.57 -3.88 13.44
N ALA A 135 -7.17 -2.70 12.95
CA ALA A 135 -7.82 -2.03 11.83
C ALA A 135 -7.75 -2.88 10.53
N ILE A 136 -6.63 -3.51 10.26
CA ILE A 136 -6.46 -4.41 9.11
C ILE A 136 -7.42 -5.60 9.24
N LYS A 137 -7.48 -6.21 10.41
CA LYS A 137 -8.40 -7.32 10.67
C LYS A 137 -9.87 -6.91 10.52
N GLN A 138 -10.28 -5.81 11.16
CA GLN A 138 -11.68 -5.40 11.21
C GLN A 138 -12.17 -4.73 9.92
N ILE A 139 -11.32 -3.96 9.24
CA ILE A 139 -11.72 -3.16 8.08
C ILE A 139 -11.35 -3.87 6.78
N LEU A 140 -10.16 -4.45 6.70
CA LEU A 140 -9.69 -5.10 5.48
C LEU A 140 -9.98 -6.61 5.44
N GLY A 141 -10.38 -7.21 6.57
CA GLY A 141 -10.69 -8.63 6.66
C GLY A 141 -9.47 -9.54 6.51
N VAL A 142 -8.28 -9.06 6.88
CA VAL A 142 -7.01 -9.79 6.75
C VAL A 142 -6.47 -10.14 8.14
N GLU A 143 -6.06 -11.41 8.32
CA GLU A 143 -5.42 -11.93 9.54
C GLU A 143 -3.93 -12.22 9.32
#